data_34766380be4ebabcb5035f526b10ce27
#
_entry.id   34766380be4ebabcb5035f526b10ce27
#
_cell.length_a   1.000
_cell.length_b   1.000
_cell.length_c   1.000
_cell.angle_alpha   90.00
_cell.angle_beta   90.00
_cell.angle_gamma   90.00
#
_symmetry.space_group_name_H-M   'P 1'
#
loop_
_entity.id
_entity.type
_entity.pdbx_description
1 polymer ?
#
loop_
_entity_poly.entity_id
_entity_poly.type
_entity_poly.pdbx_seq_one_letter_code
_entity_poly.pdbx_strand_id
1 'polypeptide(L)' 'MNERALGGALVSNIEVTAATVQRGDIIQLGGQACRVGDLFQLPQGAKQLVFESGEVLTIHTRTRLVAVRTLRRR' A
#
# COMPACT_ATOMS: atom_id res chain seq x y z
N MET A 1 17.78 -3.25 -2.74
CA MET A 1 16.59 -3.97 -3.13
C MET A 1 16.24 -5.02 -2.10
N ASN A 2 15.03 -4.96 -1.59
CA ASN A 2 14.64 -5.82 -0.48
C ASN A 2 13.55 -6.77 -0.91
N GLU A 3 13.98 -7.90 -1.42
CA GLU A 3 13.07 -8.95 -1.84
C GLU A 3 13.37 -10.22 -1.09
N ARG A 4 12.35 -10.94 -0.75
CA ARG A 4 12.52 -12.27 -0.18
C ARG A 4 11.27 -13.10 -0.44
N ALA A 5 11.47 -14.39 -0.46
CA ALA A 5 10.38 -15.34 -0.69
C ALA A 5 9.79 -15.77 0.64
N LEU A 6 8.47 -15.75 0.72
CA LEU A 6 7.73 -16.20 1.90
C LEU A 6 6.57 -17.06 1.42
N GLY A 7 6.63 -18.35 1.71
CA GLY A 7 5.52 -19.23 1.39
C GLY A 7 5.10 -19.21 -0.07
N GLY A 8 6.07 -19.17 -0.98
CA GLY A 8 5.79 -19.16 -2.40
C GLY A 8 5.48 -17.77 -2.97
N ALA A 9 5.65 -16.72 -2.19
CA ALA A 9 5.44 -15.36 -2.64
C ALA A 9 6.71 -14.55 -2.45
N LEU A 10 6.87 -13.51 -3.25
CA LEU A 10 7.94 -12.54 -3.09
C LEU A 10 7.38 -11.31 -2.41
N VAL A 11 8.19 -10.73 -1.54
CA VAL A 11 7.83 -9.50 -0.83
C VAL A 11 8.83 -8.43 -1.20
N SER A 12 8.35 -7.31 -1.68
CA SER A 12 9.19 -6.19 -2.10
C SER A 12 8.76 -4.92 -1.41
N ASN A 13 9.75 -4.10 -1.07
CA ASN A 13 9.50 -2.73 -0.65
C ASN A 13 9.45 -1.87 -1.90
N ILE A 14 8.38 -1.14 -2.07
CA ILE A 14 8.20 -0.29 -3.24
C ILE A 14 7.68 1.07 -2.81
N GLU A 15 7.95 2.07 -3.63
CA GLU A 15 7.37 3.38 -3.43
C GLU A 15 6.05 3.46 -4.19
N VAL A 16 5.01 3.89 -3.49
CA VAL A 16 3.68 4.01 -4.10
C VAL A 16 3.18 5.45 -3.97
N THR A 17 2.31 5.80 -4.89
CA THR A 17 1.62 7.10 -4.89
C THR A 17 0.12 6.85 -4.93
N ALA A 18 -0.66 7.93 -4.96
CA ALA A 18 -2.11 7.79 -5.09
C ALA A 18 -2.48 7.03 -6.36
N ALA A 19 -1.66 7.11 -7.40
CA ALA A 19 -1.95 6.45 -8.67
C ALA A 19 -1.57 4.98 -8.68
N THR A 20 -0.62 4.57 -7.84
CA THR A 20 -0.04 3.23 -7.94
C THR A 20 -0.34 2.33 -6.75
N VAL A 21 -0.83 2.87 -5.64
CA VAL A 21 -1.16 2.07 -4.46
C VAL A 21 -2.27 1.06 -4.82
N GLN A 22 -2.18 -0.14 -4.24
CA GLN A 22 -3.11 -1.22 -4.52
C GLN A 22 -3.64 -1.83 -3.25
N ARG A 23 -4.79 -2.48 -3.36
CA ARG A 23 -5.29 -3.30 -2.26
C ARG A 23 -4.25 -4.36 -1.92
N GLY A 24 -4.10 -4.61 -0.65
CA GLY A 24 -3.13 -5.58 -0.16
C GLY A 24 -1.77 -5.00 0.13
N ASP A 25 -1.49 -3.78 -0.33
CA ASP A 25 -0.23 -3.12 0.03
C ASP A 25 -0.22 -2.89 1.53
N ILE A 26 0.96 -3.06 2.13
CA ILE A 26 1.14 -2.88 3.56
C ILE A 26 1.95 -1.60 3.77
N ILE A 27 1.41 -0.68 4.52
CA ILE A 27 2.00 0.64 4.75
C ILE A 27 2.22 0.81 6.24
N GLN A 28 3.39 1.34 6.60
CA GLN A 28 3.69 1.63 7.99
C GLN A 28 3.03 2.95 8.40
N LEU A 29 2.19 2.87 9.41
CA LEU A 29 1.54 4.05 9.98
C LEU A 29 1.86 4.09 11.45
N GLY A 30 2.64 5.08 11.87
CA GLY A 30 2.99 5.23 13.27
C GLY A 30 3.65 4.00 13.86
N GLY A 31 4.50 3.34 13.08
CA GLY A 31 5.20 2.15 13.54
C GLY A 31 4.39 0.87 13.43
N GLN A 32 3.19 0.94 12.88
CA GLN A 32 2.32 -0.22 12.76
C GLN A 32 2.10 -0.54 11.29
N ALA A 33 2.21 -1.81 10.92
CA ALA A 33 1.99 -2.25 9.55
C ALA A 33 0.49 -2.37 9.30
N CYS A 34 -0.01 -1.63 8.31
CA CYS A 34 -1.43 -1.59 8.01
C CYS A 34 -1.66 -2.02 6.57
N ARG A 35 -2.53 -2.99 6.36
CA ARG A 35 -2.84 -3.49 5.03
C ARG A 35 -4.01 -2.71 4.44
N VAL A 36 -3.84 -2.28 3.20
CA VAL A 36 -4.90 -1.58 2.48
C VAL A 36 -5.98 -2.57 2.11
N GLY A 37 -7.19 -2.34 2.60
CA GLY A 37 -8.34 -3.19 2.30
C GLY A 37 -9.20 -2.63 1.18
N ASP A 38 -9.24 -1.30 1.03
CA ASP A 38 -10.04 -0.68 0.01
C ASP A 38 -9.44 0.65 -0.41
N LEU A 39 -9.84 1.12 -1.60
CA LEU A 39 -9.33 2.34 -2.18
C LEU A 39 -10.49 3.11 -2.80
N PHE A 40 -10.52 4.42 -2.55
CA PHE A 40 -11.55 5.27 -3.15
C PHE A 40 -10.90 6.44 -3.85
N GLN A 41 -11.27 6.64 -5.10
CA GLN A 41 -10.76 7.75 -5.90
C GLN A 41 -11.43 9.04 -5.41
N LEU A 42 -10.62 10.07 -5.20
CA LEU A 42 -11.08 11.38 -4.78
C LEU A 42 -10.75 12.40 -5.88
N PRO A 43 -11.33 13.59 -5.81
CA PRO A 43 -11.03 14.62 -6.80
C PRO A 43 -9.54 14.96 -6.86
N GLN A 44 -9.09 15.44 -8.00
CA GLN A 44 -7.75 15.95 -8.23
C GLN A 44 -6.67 14.89 -8.04
N GLY A 45 -7.01 13.63 -8.29
CA GLY A 45 -6.03 12.55 -8.23
C GLY A 45 -5.69 12.08 -6.84
N ALA A 46 -6.37 12.59 -5.82
CA ALA A 46 -6.19 12.09 -4.46
C ALA A 46 -6.85 10.73 -4.32
N LYS A 47 -6.49 10.01 -3.26
CA LYS A 47 -7.07 8.70 -2.99
C LYS A 47 -7.23 8.49 -1.50
N GLN A 48 -8.33 7.87 -1.12
CA GLN A 48 -8.56 7.49 0.25
C GLN A 48 -8.27 6.02 0.41
N LEU A 49 -7.41 5.69 1.36
CA LEU A 49 -7.05 4.31 1.68
C LEU A 49 -7.84 3.91 2.92
N VAL A 50 -8.51 2.78 2.84
CA VAL A 50 -9.19 2.20 4.00
C VAL A 50 -8.45 0.93 4.37
N PHE A 51 -7.86 0.91 5.55
CA PHE A 51 -7.07 -0.22 5.99
C PHE A 51 -7.94 -1.28 6.62
N GLU A 52 -7.46 -2.52 6.63
CA GLU A 52 -8.22 -3.62 7.21
C GLU A 52 -8.49 -3.41 8.70
N SER A 53 -7.66 -2.63 9.37
CA SER A 53 -7.88 -2.28 10.76
C SER A 53 -9.01 -1.28 10.95
N GLY A 54 -9.53 -0.69 9.86
CA GLY A 54 -10.58 0.32 9.93
C GLY A 54 -10.07 1.74 9.86
N GLU A 55 -8.77 1.95 9.91
CA GLU A 55 -8.21 3.28 9.79
C GLU A 55 -8.31 3.78 8.36
N VAL A 56 -8.33 5.07 8.21
CA VAL A 56 -8.48 5.72 6.92
C VAL A 56 -7.36 6.74 6.74
N LEU A 57 -6.78 6.78 5.56
CA LEU A 57 -5.74 7.74 5.22
C LEU A 57 -6.02 8.32 3.85
N THR A 58 -6.04 9.64 3.75
CA THR A 58 -6.18 10.32 2.46
C THR A 58 -4.82 10.77 1.99
N ILE A 59 -4.47 10.41 0.76
CA ILE A 59 -3.20 10.82 0.17
C ILE A 59 -3.46 11.64 -1.08
N HIS A 60 -2.57 12.59 -1.32
CA HIS A 60 -2.64 13.47 -2.48
C HIS A 60 -1.81 12.90 -3.62
N THR A 61 -1.94 13.53 -4.80
CA THR A 61 -1.20 13.07 -5.97
C THR A 61 0.31 13.06 -5.76
N ARG A 62 0.82 13.96 -4.92
CA ARG A 62 2.27 14.09 -4.70
C ARG A 62 2.75 13.29 -3.50
N THR A 63 1.85 12.69 -2.75
CA THR A 63 2.24 11.90 -1.60
C THR A 63 2.93 10.64 -2.06
N ARG A 64 4.07 10.33 -1.43
CA ARG A 64 4.81 9.11 -1.70
C ARG A 64 4.94 8.32 -0.42
N LEU A 65 4.65 7.05 -0.51
CA LEU A 65 4.71 6.15 0.64
C LEU A 65 5.50 4.93 0.26
N VAL A 66 6.15 4.35 1.26
CA VAL A 66 6.81 3.06 1.06
C VAL A 66 5.84 1.98 1.50
N ALA A 67 5.60 1.03 0.62
CA ALA A 67 4.71 -0.08 0.87
C ALA A 67 5.44 -1.39 0.70
N VAL A 68 4.97 -2.41 1.39
CA VAL A 68 5.41 -3.78 1.18
C VAL A 68 4.35 -4.45 0.34
N ARG A 69 4.76 -4.98 -0.80
CA ARG A 69 3.83 -5.63 -1.72
C ARG A 69 4.24 -7.07 -1.92
N THR A 70 3.28 -7.96 -1.84
CA THR A 70 3.49 -9.37 -2.08
C THR A 70 3.26 -9.66 -3.55
N LEU A 71 4.24 -10.25 -4.20
CA LEU A 71 4.16 -10.64 -5.60
C LEU A 71 3.97 -12.14 -5.66
N ARG A 72 2.84 -12.56 -6.18
CA ARG A 72 2.54 -13.97 -6.27
C ARG A 72 3.20 -14.58 -7.48
N ARG A 73 3.77 -15.75 -7.27
CA ARG A 73 4.33 -16.54 -8.36
C ARG A 73 3.28 -17.51 -8.85
N ARG A 74 3.30 -17.75 -10.12
CA ARG A 74 2.38 -18.72 -10.73
C ARG A 74 3.13 -19.84 -11.36
#